data_fc3eea0f80ead6118f96ac44970f5ee5
#
_entry.id   fc3eea0f80ead6118f96ac44970f5ee5
#
_cell.length_a   1.000
_cell.length_b   1.000
_cell.length_c   1.000
_cell.angle_alpha   90.00
_cell.angle_beta   90.00
_cell.angle_gamma   90.00
#
_symmetry.space_group_name_H-M   'P 1'
#
loop_
_entity.id
_entity.type
_entity.pdbx_description
1 polymer ?
#
loop_
_entity_poly.entity_id
_entity_poly.type
_entity_poly.pdbx_seq_one_letter_code
_entity_poly.pdbx_strand_id
1 'polypeptide(L)'
;MSSSFNAAKLAVFPLSNEKVGLEFPAAEKAELTSLVDEDLIGKIHSGDQNALGVLFRRYAGLVRSVGKRILRDEGEAEDLVQDVFLYFFRSSSAFDSRKGPARSWIVQNIYYQAINRRRYLSSRHQLFRSTSKISGDPEARKADYRGSETAIFDGALVQEILKSLTPEQLETVRLFFFEGYTLSEISEKLGQPLGNVRHHYYRGLNKLRARLFPE
;
A
#
# COMPACT_ATOMS: atom_id res chain seq x y z
N MET A 1 -10.77 -34.20 6.84
CA MET A 1 -9.38 -34.46 6.38
C MET A 1 -8.61 -33.16 6.49
N SER A 2 -7.82 -33.04 7.56
CA SER A 2 -7.08 -31.82 7.90
C SER A 2 -5.85 -31.73 7.04
N SER A 3 -5.80 -30.75 6.13
CA SER A 3 -4.61 -30.44 5.35
C SER A 3 -3.64 -29.65 6.25
N SER A 4 -2.61 -30.33 6.75
CA SER A 4 -1.50 -29.71 7.46
C SER A 4 -0.76 -28.75 6.55
N PHE A 5 -1.04 -27.47 6.71
CA PHE A 5 -0.35 -26.40 6.00
C PHE A 5 1.08 -26.29 6.54
N ASN A 6 2.04 -26.71 5.73
CA ASN A 6 3.46 -26.70 6.09
C ASN A 6 4.01 -25.27 6.07
N ALA A 7 3.97 -24.60 7.23
CA ALA A 7 4.49 -23.24 7.44
C ALA A 7 5.99 -23.08 7.17
N ALA A 8 6.73 -24.19 7.03
CA ALA A 8 8.18 -24.19 6.86
C ALA A 8 8.64 -23.81 5.44
N LYS A 9 7.77 -23.77 4.43
CA LYS A 9 8.13 -23.40 3.06
C LYS A 9 8.08 -21.90 2.73
N LEU A 10 7.61 -21.08 3.68
CA LEU A 10 7.49 -19.62 3.53
C LEU A 10 8.75 -18.84 3.97
N ALA A 11 9.81 -19.54 4.38
CA ALA A 11 10.93 -18.92 5.09
C ALA A 11 11.98 -18.23 4.22
N VAL A 12 11.84 -18.15 2.88
CA VAL A 12 12.89 -17.56 2.05
C VAL A 12 12.31 -16.70 0.93
N PHE A 13 11.83 -15.50 1.28
CA PHE A 13 11.86 -14.39 0.34
C PHE A 13 13.09 -13.55 0.68
N PRO A 14 14.19 -13.64 -0.10
CA PRO A 14 15.36 -12.80 0.12
C PRO A 14 15.02 -11.35 -0.17
N LEU A 15 15.27 -10.48 0.80
CA LEU A 15 14.94 -9.05 0.83
C LEU A 15 15.83 -8.18 -0.08
N SER A 16 16.82 -8.73 -0.74
CA SER A 16 17.70 -7.97 -1.63
C SER A 16 17.22 -8.08 -3.07
N ASN A 17 17.26 -6.97 -3.77
CA ASN A 17 16.90 -6.83 -5.19
C ASN A 17 17.83 -7.64 -6.12
N GLU A 18 18.80 -8.37 -5.55
CA GLU A 18 19.68 -9.30 -6.22
C GLU A 18 19.11 -10.71 -6.14
N LYS A 19 18.50 -11.12 -7.24
CA LYS A 19 18.21 -12.52 -7.59
C LYS A 19 17.31 -13.27 -6.62
N VAL A 20 16.01 -13.01 -6.67
CA VAL A 20 15.06 -14.09 -6.38
C VAL A 20 15.25 -15.11 -7.48
N GLY A 21 16.12 -16.07 -7.23
CA GLY A 21 16.45 -17.18 -8.12
C GLY A 21 15.33 -18.23 -8.12
N LEU A 22 14.14 -17.82 -8.53
CA LEU A 22 13.13 -18.75 -9.03
C LEU A 22 13.54 -19.03 -10.49
N GLU A 23 14.33 -20.09 -10.69
CA GLU A 23 14.67 -20.60 -12.02
C GLU A 23 13.42 -21.23 -12.62
N PHE A 24 12.71 -20.44 -13.42
CA PHE A 24 11.60 -20.93 -14.24
C PHE A 24 12.11 -21.30 -15.62
N PRO A 25 11.48 -22.27 -16.31
CA PRO A 25 11.60 -22.39 -17.75
C PRO A 25 11.27 -21.03 -18.38
N ALA A 26 12.16 -20.54 -19.24
CA ALA A 26 12.04 -19.19 -19.79
C ALA A 26 10.68 -18.92 -20.48
N ALA A 27 10.06 -19.95 -21.02
CA ALA A 27 8.74 -19.89 -21.66
C ALA A 27 7.62 -19.63 -20.64
N GLU A 28 7.59 -20.32 -19.51
CA GLU A 28 6.57 -20.16 -18.45
C GLU A 28 6.68 -18.77 -17.79
N LYS A 29 7.91 -18.30 -17.59
CA LYS A 29 8.16 -16.94 -17.09
C LYS A 29 7.66 -15.85 -18.05
N ALA A 30 7.84 -16.03 -19.34
CA ALA A 30 7.36 -15.09 -20.35
C ALA A 30 5.83 -15.05 -20.37
N GLU A 31 5.17 -16.20 -20.32
CA GLU A 31 3.72 -16.32 -20.26
C GLU A 31 3.14 -15.61 -19.03
N LEU A 32 3.61 -15.94 -17.82
CA LEU A 32 3.16 -15.30 -16.59
C LEU A 32 3.39 -13.78 -16.57
N THR A 33 4.51 -13.33 -17.17
CA THR A 33 4.83 -11.89 -17.20
C THR A 33 3.89 -11.10 -18.12
N SER A 34 3.27 -11.75 -19.13
CA SER A 34 2.31 -11.12 -20.04
C SER A 34 0.89 -11.04 -19.47
N LEU A 35 0.57 -11.83 -18.42
CA LEU A 35 -0.77 -11.84 -17.83
C LEU A 35 -1.16 -10.51 -17.20
N VAL A 36 -2.45 -10.19 -17.24
CA VAL A 36 -3.02 -9.07 -16.47
C VAL A 36 -3.09 -9.39 -14.98
N ASP A 37 -3.21 -8.37 -14.15
CA ASP A 37 -3.16 -8.56 -12.69
C ASP A 37 -4.33 -9.38 -12.16
N GLU A 38 -5.49 -9.35 -12.81
CA GLU A 38 -6.66 -10.18 -12.52
C GLU A 38 -6.34 -11.67 -12.62
N ASP A 39 -5.69 -12.09 -13.71
CA ASP A 39 -5.30 -13.47 -13.95
C ASP A 39 -4.21 -13.92 -12.98
N LEU A 40 -3.26 -13.03 -12.68
CA LEU A 40 -2.24 -13.30 -11.66
C LEU A 40 -2.86 -13.56 -10.29
N ILE A 41 -3.84 -12.74 -9.86
CA ILE A 41 -4.54 -12.95 -8.59
C ILE A 41 -5.31 -14.28 -8.61
N GLY A 42 -5.95 -14.62 -9.73
CA GLY A 42 -6.62 -15.92 -9.91
C GLY A 42 -5.67 -17.10 -9.76
N LYS A 43 -4.48 -17.03 -10.38
CA LYS A 43 -3.42 -18.05 -10.24
C LYS A 43 -2.88 -18.11 -8.79
N ILE A 44 -2.68 -16.99 -8.13
CA ILE A 44 -2.28 -16.94 -6.71
C ILE A 44 -3.34 -17.63 -5.84
N HIS A 45 -4.61 -17.39 -6.11
CA HIS A 45 -5.72 -18.07 -5.41
C HIS A 45 -5.66 -19.59 -5.58
N SER A 46 -5.23 -20.07 -6.74
CA SER A 46 -5.02 -21.50 -7.01
C SER A 46 -3.70 -22.05 -6.44
N GLY A 47 -2.92 -21.22 -5.72
CA GLY A 47 -1.67 -21.63 -5.06
C GLY A 47 -0.41 -21.44 -5.91
N ASP A 48 -0.48 -20.79 -7.06
CA ASP A 48 0.67 -20.54 -7.94
C ASP A 48 1.59 -19.45 -7.33
N GLN A 49 2.72 -19.88 -6.79
CA GLN A 49 3.74 -19.00 -6.22
C GLN A 49 4.48 -18.18 -7.28
N ASN A 50 4.50 -18.63 -8.53
CA ASN A 50 5.16 -17.97 -9.63
C ASN A 50 4.41 -16.70 -10.03
N ALA A 51 3.07 -16.78 -10.03
CA ALA A 51 2.20 -15.64 -10.23
C ALA A 51 2.41 -14.57 -9.15
N LEU A 52 2.60 -14.97 -7.87
CA LEU A 52 2.96 -14.06 -6.79
C LEU A 52 4.32 -13.40 -7.05
N GLY A 53 5.31 -14.13 -7.56
CA GLY A 53 6.62 -13.60 -7.93
C GLY A 53 6.55 -12.55 -9.05
N VAL A 54 5.62 -12.70 -10.01
CA VAL A 54 5.37 -11.67 -11.04
C VAL A 54 4.76 -10.43 -10.42
N LEU A 55 3.73 -10.60 -9.56
CA LEU A 55 3.08 -9.50 -8.87
C LEU A 55 4.07 -8.74 -7.97
N PHE A 56 4.97 -9.48 -7.29
CA PHE A 56 6.06 -8.90 -6.50
C PHE A 56 6.93 -7.97 -7.35
N ARG A 57 7.42 -8.42 -8.50
CA ARG A 57 8.26 -7.61 -9.39
C ARG A 57 7.56 -6.34 -9.86
N ARG A 58 6.23 -6.39 -10.08
CA ARG A 58 5.45 -5.22 -10.52
C ARG A 58 5.24 -4.20 -9.41
N TYR A 59 5.00 -4.67 -8.18
CA TYR A 59 4.47 -3.81 -7.12
C TYR A 59 5.40 -3.59 -5.92
N ALA A 60 6.50 -4.35 -5.75
CA ALA A 60 7.40 -4.18 -4.60
C ALA A 60 8.00 -2.78 -4.51
N GLY A 61 8.34 -2.17 -5.66
CA GLY A 61 8.80 -0.78 -5.71
C GLY A 61 7.76 0.22 -5.21
N LEU A 62 6.50 0.02 -5.59
CA LEU A 62 5.38 0.84 -5.10
C LEU A 62 5.17 0.65 -3.59
N VAL A 63 5.15 -0.60 -3.10
CA VAL A 63 4.98 -0.89 -1.67
C VAL A 63 6.08 -0.20 -0.85
N ARG A 64 7.34 -0.35 -1.28
CA ARG A 64 8.50 0.28 -0.63
C ARG A 64 8.37 1.81 -0.61
N SER A 65 8.00 2.42 -1.73
CA SER A 65 7.80 3.87 -1.84
C SER A 65 6.70 4.38 -0.90
N VAL A 66 5.55 3.70 -0.87
CA VAL A 66 4.43 4.00 0.03
C VAL A 66 4.86 3.81 1.49
N GLY A 67 5.56 2.70 1.79
CA GLY A 67 6.09 2.39 3.11
C GLY A 67 7.03 3.49 3.63
N LYS A 68 8.05 3.84 2.87
CA LYS A 68 9.02 4.92 3.24
C LYS A 68 8.30 6.24 3.51
N ARG A 69 7.30 6.60 2.71
CA ARG A 69 6.53 7.83 2.87
C ARG A 69 5.67 7.84 4.13
N ILE A 70 4.92 6.76 4.38
CA ILE A 70 3.95 6.69 5.49
C ILE A 70 4.64 6.37 6.81
N LEU A 71 5.57 5.39 6.83
CA LEU A 71 6.22 4.90 8.04
C LEU A 71 7.42 5.76 8.44
N ARG A 72 8.07 6.40 7.45
CA ARG A 72 9.28 7.23 7.63
C ARG A 72 10.44 6.45 8.25
N ASP A 73 10.46 5.15 8.01
CA ASP A 73 11.48 4.21 8.47
C ASP A 73 11.73 3.20 7.34
N GLU A 74 12.99 2.96 7.01
CA GLU A 74 13.35 2.09 5.89
C GLU A 74 13.17 0.61 6.24
N GLY A 75 13.51 0.21 7.46
CA GLY A 75 13.32 -1.15 7.95
C GLY A 75 11.84 -1.52 7.99
N GLU A 76 11.00 -0.63 8.54
CA GLU A 76 9.55 -0.82 8.57
C GLU A 76 8.94 -0.85 7.15
N ALA A 77 9.53 -0.13 6.19
CA ALA A 77 9.09 -0.17 4.80
C ALA A 77 9.43 -1.50 4.11
N GLU A 78 10.58 -2.09 4.39
CA GLU A 78 10.95 -3.42 3.88
C GLU A 78 10.08 -4.52 4.51
N ASP A 79 9.83 -4.45 5.80
CA ASP A 79 8.89 -5.36 6.46
C ASP A 79 7.48 -5.25 5.89
N LEU A 80 7.03 -4.01 5.58
CA LEU A 80 5.74 -3.80 4.92
C LEU A 80 5.67 -4.51 3.56
N VAL A 81 6.78 -4.56 2.80
CA VAL A 81 6.82 -5.31 1.53
C VAL A 81 6.49 -6.78 1.78
N GLN A 82 7.10 -7.41 2.79
CA GLN A 82 6.80 -8.80 3.13
C GLN A 82 5.33 -8.98 3.54
N ASP A 83 4.84 -8.15 4.46
CA ASP A 83 3.48 -8.23 4.98
C ASP A 83 2.43 -8.11 3.87
N VAL A 84 2.61 -7.18 2.93
CA VAL A 84 1.70 -6.96 1.81
C VAL A 84 1.64 -8.19 0.89
N PHE A 85 2.76 -8.79 0.52
CA PHE A 85 2.76 -9.95 -0.38
C PHE A 85 2.30 -11.22 0.32
N LEU A 86 2.57 -11.39 1.62
CA LEU A 86 1.96 -12.44 2.43
C LEU A 86 0.44 -12.27 2.50
N TYR A 87 -0.04 -11.04 2.66
CA TYR A 87 -1.48 -10.75 2.61
C TYR A 87 -2.08 -11.11 1.26
N PHE A 88 -1.48 -10.70 0.13
CA PHE A 88 -1.97 -11.06 -1.20
C PHE A 88 -2.04 -12.56 -1.40
N PHE A 89 -1.04 -13.31 -0.96
CA PHE A 89 -1.06 -14.77 -1.03
C PHE A 89 -2.19 -15.39 -0.22
N ARG A 90 -2.42 -14.92 1.01
CA ARG A 90 -3.44 -15.45 1.91
C ARG A 90 -4.86 -15.00 1.57
N SER A 91 -5.01 -13.81 1.02
CA SER A 91 -6.28 -13.11 0.85
C SER A 91 -6.64 -12.87 -0.62
N SER A 92 -6.02 -13.59 -1.55
CA SER A 92 -6.33 -13.49 -2.99
C SER A 92 -7.82 -13.79 -3.29
N SER A 93 -8.47 -14.65 -2.50
CA SER A 93 -9.91 -14.91 -2.58
C SER A 93 -10.81 -13.71 -2.25
N ALA A 94 -10.28 -12.67 -1.60
CA ALA A 94 -11.02 -11.46 -1.28
C ALA A 94 -11.14 -10.50 -2.48
N PHE A 95 -10.38 -10.74 -3.54
CA PHE A 95 -10.52 -9.97 -4.77
C PHE A 95 -11.81 -10.36 -5.51
N ASP A 96 -12.57 -9.35 -5.92
CA ASP A 96 -13.80 -9.50 -6.70
C ASP A 96 -13.75 -8.52 -7.87
N SER A 97 -13.56 -9.04 -9.08
CA SER A 97 -13.44 -8.25 -10.32
C SER A 97 -14.68 -7.40 -10.63
N ARG A 98 -15.86 -7.78 -10.10
CA ARG A 98 -17.09 -7.00 -10.23
C ARG A 98 -17.07 -5.68 -9.45
N LYS A 99 -16.18 -5.57 -8.44
CA LYS A 99 -16.01 -4.37 -7.61
C LYS A 99 -14.99 -3.39 -8.19
N GLY A 100 -14.23 -3.78 -9.20
CA GLY A 100 -13.26 -2.96 -9.87
C GLY A 100 -11.99 -3.70 -10.28
N PRO A 101 -11.07 -3.03 -10.99
CA PRO A 101 -9.86 -3.64 -11.50
C PRO A 101 -8.90 -4.07 -10.39
N ALA A 102 -8.14 -5.15 -10.65
CA ALA A 102 -7.17 -5.71 -9.72
C ALA A 102 -6.15 -4.68 -9.22
N ARG A 103 -5.66 -3.82 -10.12
CA ARG A 103 -4.74 -2.74 -9.76
C ARG A 103 -5.28 -1.85 -8.64
N SER A 104 -6.56 -1.48 -8.72
CA SER A 104 -7.19 -0.65 -7.67
C SER A 104 -7.24 -1.37 -6.33
N TRP A 105 -7.61 -2.66 -6.34
CA TRP A 105 -7.63 -3.50 -5.15
C TRP A 105 -6.23 -3.66 -4.55
N ILE A 106 -5.21 -3.90 -5.36
CA ILE A 106 -3.80 -4.00 -4.94
C ILE A 106 -3.34 -2.71 -4.27
N VAL A 107 -3.52 -1.57 -4.94
CA VAL A 107 -3.09 -0.26 -4.42
C VAL A 107 -3.81 0.08 -3.11
N GLN A 108 -5.13 -0.15 -3.05
CA GLN A 108 -5.91 0.07 -1.83
C GLN A 108 -5.38 -0.75 -0.66
N ASN A 109 -5.04 -2.02 -0.88
CA ASN A 109 -4.48 -2.87 0.17
C ASN A 109 -3.09 -2.44 0.61
N ILE A 110 -2.23 -1.99 -0.31
CA ILE A 110 -0.90 -1.45 0.03
C ILE A 110 -1.04 -0.28 1.00
N TYR A 111 -1.89 0.70 0.69
CA TYR A 111 -2.12 1.84 1.59
C TYR A 111 -2.77 1.44 2.91
N TYR A 112 -3.74 0.52 2.88
CA TYR A 112 -4.37 0.01 4.08
C TYR A 112 -3.37 -0.64 5.03
N GLN A 113 -2.49 -1.50 4.53
CA GLN A 113 -1.46 -2.15 5.33
C GLN A 113 -0.45 -1.13 5.88
N ALA A 114 0.00 -0.17 5.06
CA ALA A 114 0.93 0.87 5.49
C ALA A 114 0.35 1.75 6.63
N ILE A 115 -0.93 2.15 6.50
CA ILE A 115 -1.61 2.96 7.51
C ILE A 115 -1.81 2.16 8.80
N ASN A 116 -2.21 0.88 8.71
CA ASN A 116 -2.37 0.02 9.89
C ASN A 116 -1.04 -0.20 10.61
N ARG A 117 0.05 -0.45 9.87
CA ARG A 117 1.39 -0.58 10.45
C ARG A 117 1.82 0.70 11.16
N ARG A 118 1.60 1.87 10.56
CA ARG A 118 1.87 3.16 11.21
C ARG A 118 1.11 3.32 12.53
N ARG A 119 -0.18 2.97 12.55
CA ARG A 119 -1.01 3.01 13.76
C ARG A 119 -0.46 2.09 14.85
N TYR A 120 -0.11 0.88 14.47
CA TYR A 120 0.48 -0.09 15.41
C TYR A 120 1.78 0.44 16.02
N LEU A 121 2.68 1.00 15.22
CA LEU A 121 3.92 1.59 15.70
C LEU A 121 3.67 2.80 16.61
N SER A 122 2.74 3.67 16.25
CA SER A 122 2.37 4.83 17.08
C SER A 122 1.81 4.40 18.44
N SER A 123 0.95 3.38 18.49
CA SER A 123 0.41 2.84 19.73
C SER A 123 1.49 2.22 20.63
N ARG A 124 2.45 1.50 20.03
CA ARG A 124 3.61 0.98 20.76
C ARG A 124 4.46 2.09 21.38
N HIS A 125 4.73 3.15 20.61
CA HIS A 125 5.47 4.32 21.12
C HIS A 125 4.75 5.02 22.27
N GLN A 126 3.42 5.15 22.21
CA GLN A 126 2.64 5.71 23.32
C GLN A 126 2.71 4.85 24.59
N LEU A 127 2.59 3.53 24.46
CA LEU A 127 2.74 2.60 25.57
C LEU A 127 4.13 2.66 26.20
N PHE A 128 5.19 2.72 25.40
CA PHE A 128 6.56 2.88 25.89
C PHE A 128 6.79 4.23 26.59
N ARG A 129 6.19 5.32 26.08
CA ARG A 129 6.29 6.65 26.73
C ARG A 129 5.52 6.73 28.05
N SER A 130 4.42 6.00 28.20
CA SER A 130 3.68 5.94 29.46
C SER A 130 4.36 5.09 30.52
N THR A 131 5.21 4.14 30.13
CA THR A 131 6.02 3.32 31.04
C THR A 131 7.42 3.89 31.32
N SER A 132 7.94 4.76 30.43
CA SER A 132 9.23 5.43 30.62
C SER A 132 9.02 6.93 30.72
N LYS A 133 9.01 7.48 31.93
CA LYS A 133 9.15 8.91 32.17
C LYS A 133 10.58 9.36 31.82
N ILE A 134 10.89 9.47 30.53
CA ILE A 134 12.14 10.09 30.06
C ILE A 134 11.79 11.09 28.97
N SER A 135 12.09 12.34 29.30
CA SER A 135 11.96 13.53 28.44
C SER A 135 12.78 13.38 27.17
N GLY A 136 12.13 13.48 26.04
CA GLY A 136 12.75 13.55 24.72
C GLY A 136 11.86 14.34 23.78
N ASP A 137 12.40 15.45 23.32
CA ASP A 137 11.83 16.51 22.48
C ASP A 137 11.09 15.97 21.21
N PRO A 138 9.85 16.33 20.93
CA PRO A 138 9.09 15.86 19.77
C PRO A 138 9.49 16.49 18.44
N GLU A 139 10.36 17.50 18.43
CA GLU A 139 10.65 18.29 17.21
C GLU A 139 11.74 17.75 16.28
N ALA A 140 12.51 16.74 16.66
CA ALA A 140 13.72 16.33 15.94
C ALA A 140 13.51 15.42 14.72
N ARG A 141 12.28 15.18 14.24
CA ARG A 141 12.02 14.31 13.06
C ARG A 141 11.13 14.92 11.99
N LYS A 142 11.28 16.21 11.73
CA LYS A 142 10.90 16.79 10.42
C LYS A 142 12.04 16.54 9.43
N ALA A 143 12.23 15.31 9.02
CA ALA A 143 13.04 15.05 7.85
C ALA A 143 12.30 15.60 6.63
N ASP A 144 12.90 16.59 6.01
CA ASP A 144 12.48 17.29 4.78
C ASP A 144 12.49 16.29 3.61
N TYR A 145 11.38 15.60 3.38
CA TYR A 145 11.22 14.70 2.25
C TYR A 145 10.53 15.44 1.09
N ARG A 146 11.23 16.46 0.59
CA ARG A 146 11.01 17.03 -0.75
C ARG A 146 11.81 16.19 -1.75
N GLY A 147 11.26 15.09 -2.23
CA GLY A 147 11.95 14.32 -3.23
C GLY A 147 11.11 13.15 -3.75
N SER A 148 10.71 13.25 -5.01
CA SER A 148 10.17 12.17 -5.83
C SER A 148 8.69 11.82 -5.65
N GLU A 149 7.81 12.83 -5.67
CA GLU A 149 6.35 12.60 -5.75
C GLU A 149 5.85 12.18 -7.15
N THR A 150 6.72 12.21 -8.17
CA THR A 150 6.31 12.18 -9.58
C THR A 150 6.59 10.87 -10.32
N ALA A 151 7.17 9.85 -9.70
CA ALA A 151 7.70 8.71 -10.45
C ALA A 151 6.78 7.47 -10.54
N ILE A 152 5.58 7.48 -9.95
CA ILE A 152 4.74 6.25 -9.87
C ILE A 152 3.50 6.31 -10.78
N PHE A 153 3.09 7.51 -11.18
CA PHE A 153 2.04 7.75 -12.17
C PHE A 153 2.57 8.76 -13.18
N ASP A 154 2.13 8.66 -14.43
CA ASP A 154 2.40 9.68 -15.45
C ASP A 154 2.06 11.06 -14.86
N GLY A 155 3.09 11.83 -14.49
CA GLY A 155 2.93 12.97 -13.58
C GLY A 155 1.96 14.03 -14.11
N ALA A 156 1.81 14.14 -15.44
CA ALA A 156 0.86 15.04 -16.10
C ALA A 156 -0.59 14.61 -15.86
N LEU A 157 -0.90 13.32 -16.02
CA LEU A 157 -2.26 12.79 -15.82
C LEU A 157 -2.70 12.91 -14.36
N VAL A 158 -1.81 12.59 -13.42
CA VAL A 158 -2.10 12.73 -11.98
C VAL A 158 -2.37 14.18 -11.60
N GLN A 159 -1.55 15.10 -12.11
CA GLN A 159 -1.74 16.54 -11.87
C GLN A 159 -3.08 17.04 -12.43
N GLU A 160 -3.47 16.61 -13.61
CA GLU A 160 -4.75 16.96 -14.20
C GLU A 160 -5.93 16.40 -13.39
N ILE A 161 -5.83 15.16 -12.95
CA ILE A 161 -6.85 14.52 -12.12
C ILE A 161 -6.98 15.23 -10.76
N LEU A 162 -5.86 15.56 -10.13
CA LEU A 162 -5.85 16.28 -8.85
C LEU A 162 -6.47 17.68 -8.96
N LYS A 163 -6.30 18.38 -10.11
CA LYS A 163 -6.96 19.66 -10.38
C LYS A 163 -8.50 19.58 -10.43
N SER A 164 -9.06 18.40 -10.61
CA SER A 164 -10.52 18.20 -10.60
C SER A 164 -11.12 18.16 -9.18
N LEU A 165 -10.29 18.02 -8.17
CA LEU A 165 -10.70 18.01 -6.76
C LEU A 165 -10.88 19.43 -6.23
N THR A 166 -11.82 19.62 -5.29
CA THR A 166 -11.84 20.87 -4.53
C THR A 166 -10.65 20.91 -3.56
N PRO A 167 -10.25 22.10 -3.08
CA PRO A 167 -9.14 22.23 -2.13
C PRO A 167 -9.29 21.31 -0.91
N GLU A 168 -10.50 21.19 -0.36
CA GLU A 168 -10.79 20.36 0.82
C GLU A 168 -10.69 18.86 0.47
N GLN A 169 -11.17 18.44 -0.73
CA GLN A 169 -11.05 17.08 -1.20
C GLN A 169 -9.58 16.72 -1.43
N LEU A 170 -8.83 17.61 -2.08
CA LEU A 170 -7.41 17.43 -2.35
C LEU A 170 -6.62 17.30 -1.04
N GLU A 171 -6.84 18.21 -0.09
CA GLU A 171 -6.14 18.19 1.20
C GLU A 171 -6.48 16.92 2.00
N THR A 172 -7.75 16.53 2.04
CA THR A 172 -8.18 15.29 2.71
C THR A 172 -7.54 14.05 2.08
N VAL A 173 -7.53 13.96 0.74
CA VAL A 173 -6.90 12.87 0.00
C VAL A 173 -5.38 12.87 0.23
N ARG A 174 -4.74 14.03 0.20
CA ARG A 174 -3.31 14.19 0.46
C ARG A 174 -2.93 13.70 1.86
N LEU A 175 -3.64 14.17 2.89
CA LEU A 175 -3.38 13.77 4.27
C LEU A 175 -3.59 12.26 4.47
N PHE A 176 -4.60 11.67 3.84
CA PHE A 176 -4.88 10.25 3.97
C PHE A 176 -3.84 9.38 3.23
N PHE A 177 -3.62 9.63 1.93
CA PHE A 177 -2.79 8.75 1.10
C PHE A 177 -1.29 9.07 1.17
N PHE A 178 -0.92 10.33 1.33
CA PHE A 178 0.49 10.72 1.29
C PHE A 178 1.09 10.90 2.69
N GLU A 179 0.31 11.33 3.67
CA GLU A 179 0.80 11.49 5.03
C GLU A 179 0.30 10.39 5.99
N GLY A 180 -0.60 9.53 5.52
CA GLY A 180 -1.09 8.36 6.24
C GLY A 180 -1.97 8.68 7.46
N TYR A 181 -2.57 9.87 7.53
CA TYR A 181 -3.53 10.21 8.59
C TYR A 181 -4.83 9.44 8.42
N THR A 182 -5.45 9.07 9.53
CA THR A 182 -6.82 8.55 9.54
C THR A 182 -7.82 9.68 9.33
N LEU A 183 -9.05 9.36 8.93
CA LEU A 183 -10.09 10.39 8.79
C LEU A 183 -10.39 11.12 10.12
N SER A 184 -10.24 10.45 11.26
CA SER A 184 -10.37 11.08 12.59
C SER A 184 -9.23 12.04 12.87
N GLU A 185 -7.98 11.63 12.64
CA GLU A 185 -6.81 12.52 12.79
C GLU A 185 -6.86 13.71 11.83
N ILE A 186 -7.38 13.51 10.61
CA ILE A 186 -7.62 14.60 9.65
C ILE A 186 -8.69 15.57 10.18
N SER A 187 -9.76 15.05 10.78
CA SER A 187 -10.80 15.84 11.42
C SER A 187 -10.22 16.75 12.51
N GLU A 188 -9.39 16.21 13.39
CA GLU A 188 -8.70 16.96 14.43
C GLU A 188 -7.72 17.98 13.85
N LYS A 189 -6.90 17.55 12.88
CA LYS A 189 -5.86 18.38 12.26
C LYS A 189 -6.43 19.59 11.50
N LEU A 190 -7.57 19.40 10.80
CA LEU A 190 -8.22 20.45 10.02
C LEU A 190 -9.28 21.24 10.83
N GLY A 191 -9.56 20.84 12.08
CA GLY A 191 -10.61 21.44 12.89
C GLY A 191 -12.01 21.28 12.27
N GLN A 192 -12.25 20.22 11.48
CA GLN A 192 -13.51 19.97 10.79
C GLN A 192 -14.25 18.76 11.39
N PRO A 193 -15.60 18.76 11.39
CA PRO A 193 -16.36 17.58 11.79
C PRO A 193 -15.98 16.34 10.97
N LEU A 194 -15.87 15.19 11.62
CA LEU A 194 -15.53 13.91 10.97
C LEU A 194 -16.46 13.57 9.78
N GLY A 195 -17.74 13.96 9.87
CA GLY A 195 -18.70 13.80 8.79
C GLY A 195 -18.29 14.54 7.50
N ASN A 196 -17.79 15.79 7.64
CA ASN A 196 -17.33 16.59 6.52
C ASN A 196 -16.07 15.98 5.90
N VAL A 197 -15.12 15.56 6.74
CA VAL A 197 -13.89 14.90 6.28
C VAL A 197 -14.21 13.61 5.51
N ARG A 198 -15.13 12.77 6.02
CA ARG A 198 -15.62 11.59 5.30
C ARG A 198 -16.26 11.97 3.97
N HIS A 199 -17.07 13.01 3.94
CA HIS A 199 -17.69 13.49 2.70
C HIS A 199 -16.63 13.93 1.67
N HIS A 200 -15.66 14.74 2.08
CA HIS A 200 -14.56 15.16 1.19
C HIS A 200 -13.74 13.97 0.69
N TYR A 201 -13.43 13.02 1.56
CA TYR A 201 -12.72 11.80 1.22
C TYR A 201 -13.45 10.98 0.15
N TYR A 202 -14.70 10.59 0.40
CA TYR A 202 -15.43 9.73 -0.53
C TYR A 202 -15.76 10.45 -1.84
N ARG A 203 -16.10 11.72 -1.80
CA ARG A 203 -16.32 12.52 -3.03
C ARG A 203 -15.03 12.68 -3.83
N GLY A 204 -13.91 12.91 -3.16
CA GLY A 204 -12.60 12.95 -3.80
C GLY A 204 -12.26 11.63 -4.47
N LEU A 205 -12.42 10.50 -3.77
CA LEU A 205 -12.19 9.17 -4.34
C LEU A 205 -13.08 8.87 -5.56
N ASN A 206 -14.36 9.20 -5.49
CA ASN A 206 -15.27 8.97 -6.61
C ASN A 206 -14.85 9.76 -7.87
N LYS A 207 -14.43 11.02 -7.69
CA LYS A 207 -13.90 11.82 -8.83
C LYS A 207 -12.61 11.22 -9.39
N LEU A 208 -11.69 10.80 -8.52
CA LEU A 208 -10.44 10.13 -8.94
C LEU A 208 -10.74 8.83 -9.69
N ARG A 209 -11.68 8.02 -9.17
CA ARG A 209 -12.08 6.76 -9.81
C ARG A 209 -12.67 6.99 -11.22
N ALA A 210 -13.60 7.93 -11.36
CA ALA A 210 -14.25 8.24 -12.62
C ALA A 210 -13.27 8.74 -13.70
N ARG A 211 -12.14 9.37 -13.28
CA ARG A 211 -11.11 9.85 -14.21
C ARG A 211 -10.04 8.81 -14.52
N LEU A 212 -9.70 7.96 -13.55
CA LEU A 212 -8.68 6.91 -13.72
C LEU A 212 -9.22 5.67 -14.44
N PHE A 213 -10.53 5.43 -14.31
CA PHE A 213 -11.21 4.26 -14.87
C PHE A 213 -12.53 4.72 -15.52
N PRO A 214 -12.47 5.43 -16.67
CA PRO A 214 -13.68 5.72 -17.43
C PRO A 214 -14.31 4.38 -17.87
N GLU A 215 -15.62 4.27 -17.70
CA GLU A 215 -16.42 3.13 -18.17
C GLU A 215 -16.41 3.05 -19.71
#